data_d2175bffb3fbc4aef2b6b9f01934b67e
#
_entry.id   d2175bffb3fbc4aef2b6b9f01934b67e
#
_cell.length_a   1.000
_cell.length_b   1.000
_cell.length_c   1.000
_cell.angle_alpha   90.00
_cell.angle_beta   90.00
_cell.angle_gamma   90.00
#
_symmetry.space_group_name_H-M   'P 1'
#
loop_
_entity.id
_entity.type
_entity.pdbx_description
1 polymer ?
#
loop_
_entity_poly.entity_id
_entity_poly.type
_entity_poly.pdbx_seq_one_letter_code
_entity_poly.pdbx_strand_id
1 'polypeptide(L)'
;PVVLEAEHLHSLDVQDVSFQLHKGEILGFAGLVGAGRTEVMRALFGADHRFSGTVYVGGKQVEILRPIDAIHHGIALIPEDRKGQGVSLTLSIRENISLVMLHTLQSFLRISRKKERTLVDSYMNALAVKAPSMEQLTKNLSGGNQQKVVVAKWLATNADIIILDEPTRGIDIGAKYEIYLIMNRLVKEGKSIIMISSEMPELIGMSDRIIVMHQGSGSGELTKEEVSQERILEMASGM
;
A
#
# COMPACT_ATOMS: atom_id res chain seq x y z
N PRO A 1 -17.05 -10.36 1.29
CA PRO A 1 -17.57 -9.45 0.28
C PRO A 1 -16.39 -8.78 -0.44
N VAL A 2 -16.54 -8.49 -1.74
CA VAL A 2 -15.59 -7.75 -2.55
C VAL A 2 -15.63 -6.28 -2.14
N VAL A 3 -14.45 -5.70 -1.84
CA VAL A 3 -14.31 -4.29 -1.45
C VAL A 3 -13.66 -3.45 -2.56
N LEU A 4 -12.83 -4.09 -3.40
CA LEU A 4 -12.25 -3.50 -4.60
C LEU A 4 -12.32 -4.51 -5.74
N GLU A 5 -12.70 -4.06 -6.90
CA GLU A 5 -12.66 -4.85 -8.13
C GLU A 5 -12.05 -4.00 -9.24
N ALA A 6 -11.14 -4.59 -9.96
CA ALA A 6 -10.51 -4.00 -11.13
C ALA A 6 -10.77 -4.90 -12.33
N GLU A 7 -11.28 -4.33 -13.41
CA GLU A 7 -11.61 -5.04 -14.63
C GLU A 7 -10.84 -4.46 -15.80
N HIS A 8 -10.10 -5.31 -16.49
CA HIS A 8 -9.42 -4.99 -17.75
C HIS A 8 -8.54 -3.73 -17.68
N LEU A 9 -7.77 -3.58 -16.58
CA LEU A 9 -6.86 -2.45 -16.44
C LEU A 9 -5.78 -2.50 -17.52
N HIS A 10 -5.63 -1.38 -18.24
CA HIS A 10 -4.64 -1.20 -19.29
C HIS A 10 -3.91 0.14 -19.12
N SER A 11 -2.59 0.09 -19.16
CA SER A 11 -1.72 1.26 -19.11
C SER A 11 -0.49 1.05 -19.99
N LEU A 12 0.54 1.87 -19.90
CA LEU A 12 1.75 1.74 -20.71
C LEU A 12 2.42 0.37 -20.50
N ASP A 13 2.52 -0.09 -19.25
CA ASP A 13 3.23 -1.31 -18.85
C ASP A 13 2.27 -2.41 -18.35
N VAL A 14 0.96 -2.19 -18.44
CA VAL A 14 -0.11 -3.12 -18.05
C VAL A 14 -0.99 -3.39 -19.25
N GLN A 15 -1.11 -4.67 -19.66
CA GLN A 15 -1.84 -5.04 -20.87
C GLN A 15 -3.31 -5.38 -20.62
N ASP A 16 -3.57 -6.27 -19.67
CA ASP A 16 -4.93 -6.64 -19.25
C ASP A 16 -4.85 -7.29 -17.87
N VAL A 17 -5.27 -6.57 -16.84
CA VAL A 17 -5.26 -7.09 -15.48
C VAL A 17 -6.63 -6.89 -14.84
N SER A 18 -7.22 -8.00 -14.40
CA SER A 18 -8.48 -8.02 -13.66
C SER A 18 -8.27 -8.78 -12.35
N PHE A 19 -8.83 -8.26 -11.24
CA PHE A 19 -8.77 -8.91 -9.94
C PHE A 19 -9.82 -8.38 -8.98
N GLN A 20 -10.07 -9.12 -7.91
CA GLN A 20 -10.96 -8.74 -6.82
C GLN A 20 -10.22 -8.84 -5.48
N LEU A 21 -10.41 -7.83 -4.62
CA LEU A 21 -9.96 -7.83 -3.23
C LEU A 21 -11.16 -8.00 -2.31
N HIS A 22 -11.09 -8.97 -1.39
CA HIS A 22 -12.13 -9.20 -0.42
C HIS A 22 -11.90 -8.44 0.89
N LYS A 23 -12.98 -8.23 1.64
CA LYS A 23 -12.89 -7.57 2.95
C LYS A 23 -12.06 -8.40 3.92
N GLY A 24 -11.06 -7.76 4.53
CA GLY A 24 -10.26 -8.37 5.57
C GLY A 24 -9.29 -9.44 5.04
N GLU A 25 -8.86 -9.34 3.78
CA GLU A 25 -7.84 -10.23 3.22
C GLU A 25 -6.53 -9.49 2.91
N ILE A 26 -5.46 -10.24 2.81
CA ILE A 26 -4.19 -9.83 2.20
C ILE A 26 -4.06 -10.52 0.85
N LEU A 27 -4.26 -9.76 -0.23
CA LEU A 27 -4.08 -10.23 -1.61
C LEU A 27 -2.64 -9.94 -2.05
N GLY A 28 -1.87 -11.00 -2.32
CA GLY A 28 -0.50 -10.89 -2.81
C GLY A 28 -0.43 -10.67 -4.32
N PHE A 29 0.57 -9.93 -4.78
CA PHE A 29 0.93 -9.82 -6.19
C PHE A 29 2.35 -10.34 -6.40
N ALA A 30 2.48 -11.47 -7.07
CA ALA A 30 3.73 -12.12 -7.45
C ALA A 30 4.07 -11.85 -8.92
N GLY A 31 5.33 -12.04 -9.29
CA GLY A 31 5.82 -11.94 -10.67
C GLY A 31 7.31 -11.67 -10.70
N LEU A 32 7.94 -11.88 -11.85
CA LEU A 32 9.35 -11.54 -12.06
C LEU A 32 9.54 -10.02 -12.07
N VAL A 33 10.79 -9.58 -11.96
CA VAL A 33 11.15 -8.16 -12.09
C VAL A 33 10.67 -7.65 -13.44
N GLY A 34 9.93 -6.52 -13.46
CA GLY A 34 9.33 -5.97 -14.67
C GLY A 34 8.02 -6.64 -15.11
N ALA A 35 7.41 -7.49 -14.27
CA ALA A 35 6.12 -8.11 -14.59
C ALA A 35 4.92 -7.15 -14.55
N GLY A 36 5.09 -5.90 -14.12
CA GLY A 36 4.02 -4.89 -14.10
C GLY A 36 3.27 -4.76 -12.76
N ARG A 37 3.76 -5.39 -11.68
CA ARG A 37 3.09 -5.41 -10.36
C ARG A 37 2.87 -4.00 -9.78
N THR A 38 3.94 -3.21 -9.71
CA THR A 38 3.90 -1.81 -9.24
C THR A 38 3.06 -0.95 -10.16
N GLU A 39 3.21 -1.13 -11.47
CA GLU A 39 2.57 -0.35 -12.52
C GLU A 39 1.05 -0.51 -12.49
N VAL A 40 0.53 -1.73 -12.26
CA VAL A 40 -0.92 -1.94 -12.13
C VAL A 40 -1.49 -1.21 -10.91
N MET A 41 -0.78 -1.20 -9.78
CA MET A 41 -1.23 -0.50 -8.57
C MET A 41 -1.14 1.03 -8.73
N ARG A 42 -0.13 1.52 -9.42
CA ARG A 42 0.02 2.95 -9.74
C ARG A 42 -1.06 3.43 -10.70
N ALA A 43 -1.41 2.63 -11.71
CA ALA A 43 -2.50 2.92 -12.63
C ALA A 43 -3.88 2.88 -11.93
N LEU A 44 -4.09 1.92 -11.02
CA LEU A 44 -5.29 1.83 -10.20
C LEU A 44 -5.43 3.03 -9.25
N PHE A 45 -4.32 3.47 -8.65
CA PHE A 45 -4.29 4.60 -7.72
C PHE A 45 -4.36 5.97 -8.42
N GLY A 46 -4.26 6.01 -9.76
CA GLY A 46 -4.23 7.25 -10.53
C GLY A 46 -2.89 8.00 -10.44
N ALA A 47 -1.81 7.31 -10.06
CA ALA A 47 -0.45 7.84 -10.08
C ALA A 47 0.17 7.79 -11.48
N ASP A 48 -0.23 6.78 -12.28
CA ASP A 48 0.11 6.65 -13.69
C ASP A 48 -1.15 6.68 -14.55
N HIS A 49 -1.01 7.07 -15.80
CA HIS A 49 -2.13 7.18 -16.73
C HIS A 49 -2.68 5.79 -17.11
N ARG A 50 -3.95 5.58 -16.87
CA ARG A 50 -4.70 4.40 -17.27
C ARG A 50 -5.40 4.67 -18.60
N PHE A 51 -5.19 3.82 -19.61
CA PHE A 51 -5.81 3.95 -20.93
C PHE A 51 -7.25 3.44 -20.94
N SER A 52 -7.49 2.31 -20.26
CA SER A 52 -8.83 1.71 -20.14
C SER A 52 -8.96 0.85 -18.88
N GLY A 53 -10.13 0.27 -18.69
CA GLY A 53 -10.48 -0.56 -17.55
C GLY A 53 -11.38 0.14 -16.55
N THR A 54 -12.06 -0.64 -15.74
CA THR A 54 -13.06 -0.17 -14.77
C THR A 54 -12.63 -0.53 -13.36
N VAL A 55 -12.90 0.37 -12.42
CA VAL A 55 -12.64 0.13 -10.99
C VAL A 55 -13.94 0.28 -10.22
N TYR A 56 -14.19 -0.67 -9.32
CA TYR A 56 -15.32 -0.63 -8.41
C TYR A 56 -14.83 -0.65 -6.96
N VAL A 57 -15.40 0.20 -6.13
CA VAL A 57 -15.14 0.23 -4.68
C VAL A 57 -16.46 0.00 -3.95
N GLY A 58 -16.54 -1.04 -3.13
CA GLY A 58 -17.77 -1.41 -2.44
C GLY A 58 -18.94 -1.71 -3.40
N GLY A 59 -18.64 -2.28 -4.58
CA GLY A 59 -19.62 -2.61 -5.62
C GLY A 59 -20.11 -1.41 -6.45
N LYS A 60 -19.52 -0.22 -6.27
CA LYS A 60 -19.85 0.98 -7.06
C LYS A 60 -18.70 1.29 -7.99
N GLN A 61 -19.01 1.51 -9.27
CA GLN A 61 -18.04 2.01 -10.22
C GLN A 61 -17.54 3.40 -9.80
N VAL A 62 -16.22 3.59 -9.84
CA VAL A 62 -15.57 4.84 -9.46
C VAL A 62 -14.60 5.29 -10.55
N GLU A 63 -14.48 6.59 -10.70
CA GLU A 63 -13.50 7.19 -11.60
C GLU A 63 -12.29 7.65 -10.78
N ILE A 64 -11.12 7.10 -11.08
CA ILE A 64 -9.85 7.44 -10.45
C ILE A 64 -8.89 7.89 -11.54
N LEU A 65 -8.68 9.20 -11.64
CA LEU A 65 -7.78 9.83 -12.60
C LEU A 65 -6.50 10.34 -11.93
N ARG A 66 -6.55 10.60 -10.62
CA ARG A 66 -5.46 11.15 -9.82
C ARG A 66 -5.43 10.50 -8.44
N PRO A 67 -4.28 10.51 -7.75
CA PRO A 67 -4.16 9.95 -6.40
C PRO A 67 -5.19 10.47 -5.39
N ILE A 68 -5.60 11.74 -5.51
CA ILE A 68 -6.61 12.31 -4.62
C ILE A 68 -7.98 11.64 -4.77
N ASP A 69 -8.31 11.18 -5.97
CA ASP A 69 -9.58 10.50 -6.26
C ASP A 69 -9.58 9.12 -5.56
N ALA A 70 -8.44 8.38 -5.62
CA ALA A 70 -8.27 7.12 -4.89
C ALA A 70 -8.39 7.31 -3.37
N ILE A 71 -7.75 8.35 -2.82
CA ILE A 71 -7.84 8.69 -1.40
C ILE A 71 -9.29 8.97 -0.98
N HIS A 72 -10.06 9.68 -1.78
CA HIS A 72 -11.48 9.95 -1.51
C HIS A 72 -12.33 8.66 -1.52
N HIS A 73 -11.91 7.65 -2.26
CA HIS A 73 -12.54 6.33 -2.27
C HIS A 73 -11.97 5.37 -1.22
N GLY A 74 -11.15 5.86 -0.29
CA GLY A 74 -10.62 5.06 0.81
C GLY A 74 -9.50 4.11 0.41
N ILE A 75 -8.75 4.43 -0.65
CA ILE A 75 -7.58 3.67 -1.10
C ILE A 75 -6.31 4.44 -0.74
N ALA A 76 -5.32 3.75 -0.17
CA ALA A 76 -3.99 4.27 0.12
C ALA A 76 -2.93 3.47 -0.62
N LEU A 77 -1.84 4.12 -1.06
CA LEU A 77 -0.70 3.47 -1.71
C LEU A 77 0.60 3.84 -0.97
N ILE A 78 1.21 2.83 -0.36
CA ILE A 78 2.55 2.91 0.24
C ILE A 78 3.54 2.49 -0.84
N PRO A 79 4.36 3.42 -1.36
CA PRO A 79 5.23 3.15 -2.51
C PRO A 79 6.50 2.39 -2.11
N GLU A 80 7.12 1.69 -3.09
CA GLU A 80 8.40 1.00 -2.95
C GLU A 80 9.53 1.96 -2.54
N ASP A 81 9.68 3.08 -3.25
CA ASP A 81 10.71 4.08 -2.93
C ASP A 81 10.29 4.95 -1.74
N ARG A 82 10.56 4.43 -0.55
CA ARG A 82 10.28 5.11 0.71
C ARG A 82 10.89 6.52 0.77
N LYS A 83 12.15 6.67 0.29
CA LYS A 83 12.90 7.92 0.44
C LYS A 83 12.55 8.98 -0.61
N GLY A 84 12.24 8.55 -1.82
CA GLY A 84 11.89 9.45 -2.92
C GLY A 84 10.40 9.79 -2.97
N GLN A 85 9.52 8.83 -2.60
CA GLN A 85 8.07 8.97 -2.74
C GLN A 85 7.32 8.82 -1.41
N GLY A 86 7.87 8.04 -0.48
CA GLY A 86 7.19 7.71 0.78
C GLY A 86 7.21 8.87 1.78
N VAL A 87 8.38 9.42 2.10
CA VAL A 87 8.56 10.50 3.07
C VAL A 87 9.44 11.61 2.54
N SER A 88 9.24 12.83 3.03
CA SER A 88 10.21 13.90 2.88
C SER A 88 11.23 13.84 4.03
N LEU A 89 12.47 13.51 3.70
CA LEU A 89 13.53 13.33 4.71
C LEU A 89 13.88 14.61 5.47
N THR A 90 13.60 15.77 4.89
CA THR A 90 13.85 17.09 5.48
C THR A 90 12.72 17.60 6.37
N LEU A 91 11.57 16.95 6.35
CA LEU A 91 10.45 17.26 7.20
C LEU A 91 10.48 16.41 8.49
N SER A 92 9.83 16.92 9.53
CA SER A 92 9.61 16.19 10.78
C SER A 92 8.67 15.01 10.61
N ILE A 93 8.63 14.11 11.60
CA ILE A 93 7.64 13.03 11.67
C ILE A 93 6.23 13.60 11.59
N ARG A 94 5.96 14.66 12.38
CA ARG A 94 4.65 15.33 12.41
C ARG A 94 4.24 15.83 11.03
N GLU A 95 5.12 16.55 10.36
CA GLU A 95 4.82 17.08 9.02
C GLU A 95 4.61 15.99 7.98
N ASN A 96 5.39 14.92 8.01
CA ASN A 96 5.20 13.78 7.11
C ASN A 96 3.84 13.09 7.32
N ILE A 97 3.47 12.79 8.56
CA ILE A 97 2.21 12.08 8.87
C ILE A 97 1.01 12.96 8.53
N SER A 98 1.05 14.25 8.84
CA SER A 98 -0.07 15.16 8.61
C SER A 98 -0.24 15.61 7.16
N LEU A 99 0.80 15.44 6.31
CA LEU A 99 0.89 16.03 4.97
C LEU A 99 -0.34 15.75 4.09
N VAL A 100 -0.79 14.51 4.04
CA VAL A 100 -1.94 14.09 3.20
C VAL A 100 -3.28 14.53 3.79
N MET A 101 -3.32 14.95 5.06
CA MET A 101 -4.53 15.32 5.80
C MET A 101 -4.62 16.81 6.11
N LEU A 102 -3.71 17.63 5.57
CA LEU A 102 -3.65 19.06 5.90
C LEU A 102 -4.99 19.78 5.69
N HIS A 103 -5.74 19.41 4.62
CA HIS A 103 -7.05 19.99 4.33
C HIS A 103 -8.11 19.71 5.42
N THR A 104 -8.07 18.53 6.06
CA THR A 104 -9.00 18.15 7.14
C THR A 104 -8.58 18.75 8.50
N LEU A 105 -7.29 19.08 8.63
CA LEU A 105 -6.73 19.69 9.83
C LEU A 105 -6.89 21.20 9.86
N GLN A 106 -7.40 21.80 8.79
CA GLN A 106 -7.67 23.23 8.72
C GLN A 106 -8.78 23.63 9.71
N SER A 107 -8.55 24.77 10.35
CA SER A 107 -9.55 25.49 11.14
C SER A 107 -9.52 26.94 10.69
N PHE A 108 -10.58 27.38 9.99
CA PHE A 108 -10.65 28.66 9.31
C PHE A 108 -9.53 28.81 8.27
N LEU A 109 -8.54 29.66 8.46
CA LEU A 109 -7.41 29.88 7.52
C LEU A 109 -6.08 29.28 8.01
N ARG A 110 -6.08 28.46 9.06
CA ARG A 110 -4.87 27.93 9.70
C ARG A 110 -5.00 26.46 10.01
N ILE A 111 -3.87 25.74 9.99
CA ILE A 111 -3.80 24.36 10.48
C ILE A 111 -3.93 24.38 12.01
N SER A 112 -4.87 23.57 12.52
CA SER A 112 -5.03 23.37 13.97
C SER A 112 -3.90 22.50 14.52
N ARG A 113 -2.88 23.14 15.08
CA ARG A 113 -1.73 22.43 15.68
C ARG A 113 -2.13 21.42 16.75
N LYS A 114 -3.21 21.69 17.48
CA LYS A 114 -3.73 20.77 18.50
C LYS A 114 -4.27 19.49 17.84
N LYS A 115 -5.13 19.61 16.83
CA LYS A 115 -5.66 18.45 16.07
C LYS A 115 -4.54 17.68 15.40
N GLU A 116 -3.60 18.37 14.76
CA GLU A 116 -2.44 17.78 14.10
C GLU A 116 -1.60 16.94 15.08
N ARG A 117 -1.21 17.52 16.22
CA ARG A 117 -0.43 16.79 17.25
C ARG A 117 -1.17 15.59 17.81
N THR A 118 -2.45 15.71 18.10
CA THR A 118 -3.27 14.59 18.59
C THR A 118 -3.33 13.45 17.56
N LEU A 119 -3.53 13.78 16.28
CA LEU A 119 -3.54 12.80 15.19
C LEU A 119 -2.18 12.08 15.08
N VAL A 120 -1.10 12.83 15.01
CA VAL A 120 0.25 12.29 14.85
C VAL A 120 0.65 11.43 16.04
N ASP A 121 0.38 11.90 17.26
CA ASP A 121 0.68 11.16 18.48
C ASP A 121 -0.05 9.82 18.54
N SER A 122 -1.32 9.79 18.13
CA SER A 122 -2.10 8.56 18.07
C SER A 122 -1.47 7.52 17.10
N TYR A 123 -1.02 7.93 15.92
CA TYR A 123 -0.39 7.01 14.96
C TYR A 123 1.04 6.62 15.34
N MET A 124 1.82 7.55 15.94
CA MET A 124 3.14 7.20 16.46
C MET A 124 3.06 6.11 17.53
N ASN A 125 2.09 6.23 18.44
CA ASN A 125 1.86 5.24 19.49
C ASN A 125 1.31 3.93 18.91
N ALA A 126 0.29 3.99 18.03
CA ALA A 126 -0.32 2.83 17.43
C ALA A 126 0.68 1.97 16.63
N LEU A 127 1.64 2.60 15.94
CA LEU A 127 2.66 1.94 15.13
C LEU A 127 3.99 1.77 15.88
N ALA A 128 4.07 2.15 17.14
CA ALA A 128 5.28 2.11 17.95
C ALA A 128 6.49 2.75 17.21
N VAL A 129 6.31 3.96 16.70
CA VAL A 129 7.37 4.74 16.06
C VAL A 129 8.37 5.19 17.13
N LYS A 130 9.60 4.71 17.05
CA LYS A 130 10.65 5.03 18.03
C LYS A 130 11.36 6.33 17.64
N ALA A 131 11.04 7.42 18.32
CA ALA A 131 11.65 8.72 18.15
C ALA A 131 11.55 9.52 19.45
N PRO A 132 12.52 10.44 19.77
CA PRO A 132 12.48 11.29 20.96
C PRO A 132 11.28 12.25 20.96
N SER A 133 10.84 12.70 19.79
CA SER A 133 9.67 13.55 19.61
C SER A 133 9.14 13.50 18.18
N MET A 134 7.90 13.92 17.97
CA MET A 134 7.31 14.07 16.63
C MET A 134 7.97 15.15 15.78
N GLU A 135 8.75 16.04 16.37
CA GLU A 135 9.47 17.12 15.69
C GLU A 135 10.84 16.64 15.14
N GLN A 136 11.24 15.39 15.42
CA GLN A 136 12.47 14.85 14.87
C GLN A 136 12.37 14.74 13.33
N LEU A 137 13.43 15.15 12.64
CA LEU A 137 13.54 15.02 11.19
C LEU A 137 13.57 13.54 10.79
N THR A 138 12.79 13.20 9.77
CA THR A 138 12.61 11.82 9.32
C THR A 138 13.92 11.19 8.83
N LYS A 139 14.87 11.98 8.30
CA LYS A 139 16.20 11.48 7.92
C LYS A 139 17.00 10.85 9.05
N ASN A 140 16.72 11.21 10.30
CA ASN A 140 17.42 10.73 11.49
C ASN A 140 16.82 9.44 12.04
N LEU A 141 15.78 8.90 11.43
CA LEU A 141 15.16 7.64 11.81
C LEU A 141 15.85 6.45 11.15
N SER A 142 15.80 5.27 11.82
CA SER A 142 16.12 3.99 11.18
C SER A 142 15.16 3.68 10.03
N GLY A 143 15.57 2.82 9.10
CA GLY A 143 14.73 2.42 7.97
C GLY A 143 13.35 1.90 8.38
N GLY A 144 13.28 1.06 9.41
CA GLY A 144 12.01 0.54 9.93
C GLY A 144 11.12 1.64 10.51
N ASN A 145 11.68 2.63 11.22
CA ASN A 145 10.87 3.75 11.73
C ASN A 145 10.44 4.70 10.61
N GLN A 146 11.25 4.93 9.58
CA GLN A 146 10.83 5.64 8.38
C GLN A 146 9.64 4.94 7.70
N GLN A 147 9.69 3.61 7.58
CA GLN A 147 8.59 2.81 7.01
C GLN A 147 7.29 2.98 7.82
N LYS A 148 7.40 2.92 9.14
CA LYS A 148 6.25 3.17 10.03
C LYS A 148 5.66 4.58 9.86
N VAL A 149 6.51 5.60 9.62
CA VAL A 149 6.04 6.96 9.31
C VAL A 149 5.29 7.00 7.98
N VAL A 150 5.76 6.28 6.94
CA VAL A 150 5.01 6.16 5.67
C VAL A 150 3.65 5.50 5.91
N VAL A 151 3.63 4.38 6.63
CA VAL A 151 2.38 3.69 6.96
C VAL A 151 1.44 4.61 7.75
N ALA A 152 1.96 5.32 8.77
CA ALA A 152 1.20 6.28 9.58
C ALA A 152 0.55 7.38 8.72
N LYS A 153 1.33 7.95 7.78
CA LYS A 153 0.85 8.98 6.85
C LYS A 153 -0.39 8.52 6.08
N TRP A 154 -0.35 7.30 5.56
CA TRP A 154 -1.45 6.76 4.76
C TRP A 154 -2.61 6.25 5.60
N LEU A 155 -2.36 5.67 6.77
CA LEU A 155 -3.45 5.31 7.70
C LEU A 155 -4.20 6.53 8.23
N ALA A 156 -3.54 7.69 8.32
CA ALA A 156 -4.19 8.94 8.70
C ALA A 156 -5.30 9.36 7.73
N THR A 157 -5.30 8.89 6.48
CA THR A 157 -6.40 9.11 5.52
C THR A 157 -7.66 8.29 5.84
N ASN A 158 -7.60 7.43 6.85
CA ASN A 158 -8.66 6.49 7.21
C ASN A 158 -9.04 5.53 6.06
N ALA A 159 -8.08 5.19 5.20
CA ALA A 159 -8.28 4.25 4.11
C ALA A 159 -8.71 2.87 4.63
N ASP A 160 -9.61 2.22 3.88
CA ASP A 160 -10.06 0.84 4.13
C ASP A 160 -9.32 -0.17 3.26
N ILE A 161 -8.75 0.29 2.16
CA ILE A 161 -7.94 -0.48 1.21
C ILE A 161 -6.53 0.08 1.22
N ILE A 162 -5.54 -0.76 1.50
CA ILE A 162 -4.15 -0.34 1.65
C ILE A 162 -3.28 -1.15 0.70
N ILE A 163 -2.67 -0.47 -0.26
CA ILE A 163 -1.71 -1.06 -1.18
C ILE A 163 -0.31 -0.86 -0.59
N LEU A 164 0.43 -1.94 -0.41
CA LEU A 164 1.79 -1.97 0.11
C LEU A 164 2.73 -2.50 -0.96
N ASP A 165 3.53 -1.62 -1.54
CA ASP A 165 4.51 -1.97 -2.54
C ASP A 165 5.89 -2.11 -1.89
N GLU A 166 6.41 -3.36 -1.88
CA GLU A 166 7.69 -3.75 -1.26
C GLU A 166 7.83 -3.22 0.19
N PRO A 167 6.87 -3.47 1.10
CA PRO A 167 6.78 -2.78 2.39
C PRO A 167 7.97 -3.02 3.32
N THR A 168 8.74 -4.06 3.07
CA THR A 168 9.86 -4.49 3.93
C THR A 168 11.22 -4.32 3.26
N ARG A 169 11.26 -3.75 2.05
CA ARG A 169 12.51 -3.56 1.32
C ARG A 169 13.46 -2.60 2.04
N GLY A 170 14.69 -3.06 2.22
CA GLY A 170 15.76 -2.22 2.79
C GLY A 170 15.58 -1.89 4.27
N ILE A 171 14.88 -2.73 5.04
CA ILE A 171 14.80 -2.69 6.50
C ILE A 171 15.35 -3.97 7.10
N ASP A 172 15.73 -3.93 8.37
CA ASP A 172 16.25 -5.09 9.09
C ASP A 172 15.15 -6.11 9.45
N ILE A 173 15.55 -7.35 9.78
CA ILE A 173 14.62 -8.46 10.05
C ILE A 173 13.64 -8.14 11.19
N GLY A 174 14.12 -7.45 12.24
CA GLY A 174 13.25 -7.07 13.35
C GLY A 174 12.17 -6.10 12.91
N ALA A 175 12.54 -5.11 12.09
CA ALA A 175 11.60 -4.14 11.53
C ALA A 175 10.62 -4.79 10.52
N LYS A 176 11.06 -5.78 9.71
CA LYS A 176 10.16 -6.56 8.85
C LYS A 176 9.04 -7.21 9.66
N TYR A 177 9.42 -7.89 10.74
CA TYR A 177 8.45 -8.55 11.62
C TYR A 177 7.44 -7.56 12.22
N GLU A 178 7.89 -6.37 12.62
CA GLU A 178 6.99 -5.31 13.11
C GLU A 178 5.98 -4.86 12.02
N ILE A 179 6.40 -4.78 10.75
CA ILE A 179 5.49 -4.46 9.63
C ILE A 179 4.46 -5.58 9.43
N TYR A 180 4.86 -6.86 9.49
CA TYR A 180 3.91 -7.99 9.39
C TYR A 180 2.86 -7.96 10.51
N LEU A 181 3.27 -7.64 11.74
CA LEU A 181 2.34 -7.47 12.85
C LEU A 181 1.34 -6.32 12.62
N ILE A 182 1.80 -5.21 12.03
CA ILE A 182 0.95 -4.08 11.65
C ILE A 182 -0.07 -4.52 10.60
N MET A 183 0.35 -5.20 9.53
CA MET A 183 -0.54 -5.70 8.48
C MET A 183 -1.62 -6.63 9.04
N ASN A 184 -1.21 -7.64 9.82
CA ASN A 184 -2.14 -8.58 10.46
C ASN A 184 -3.15 -7.89 11.39
N ARG A 185 -2.71 -6.85 12.12
CA ARG A 185 -3.62 -6.06 12.97
C ARG A 185 -4.62 -5.30 12.13
N LEU A 186 -4.18 -4.62 11.05
CA LEU A 186 -5.05 -3.86 10.17
C LEU A 186 -6.15 -4.74 9.54
N VAL A 187 -5.79 -5.95 9.12
CA VAL A 187 -6.76 -6.92 8.58
C VAL A 187 -7.77 -7.34 9.66
N LYS A 188 -7.32 -7.61 10.90
CA LYS A 188 -8.21 -7.90 12.03
C LYS A 188 -9.14 -6.73 12.37
N GLU A 189 -8.71 -5.49 12.12
CA GLU A 189 -9.53 -4.28 12.26
C GLU A 189 -10.49 -4.07 11.07
N GLY A 190 -10.49 -4.99 10.09
CA GLY A 190 -11.41 -4.99 8.95
C GLY A 190 -10.90 -4.22 7.72
N LYS A 191 -9.63 -3.81 7.72
CA LYS A 191 -8.96 -3.26 6.53
C LYS A 191 -8.64 -4.40 5.55
N SER A 192 -8.46 -4.07 4.28
CA SER A 192 -8.07 -5.02 3.23
C SER A 192 -6.75 -4.55 2.61
N ILE A 193 -5.87 -5.48 2.32
CA ILE A 193 -4.50 -5.18 1.92
C ILE A 193 -4.20 -5.81 0.56
N ILE A 194 -3.59 -5.04 -0.34
CA ILE A 194 -2.86 -5.56 -1.49
C ILE A 194 -1.37 -5.47 -1.15
N MET A 195 -0.66 -6.57 -1.27
CA MET A 195 0.78 -6.65 -0.97
C MET A 195 1.55 -7.06 -2.21
N ILE A 196 2.51 -6.22 -2.61
CA ILE A 196 3.52 -6.56 -3.61
C ILE A 196 4.81 -6.87 -2.86
N SER A 197 5.44 -8.00 -3.15
CA SER A 197 6.76 -8.32 -2.64
C SER A 197 7.56 -9.15 -3.65
N SER A 198 8.84 -8.84 -3.77
CA SER A 198 9.82 -9.64 -4.50
C SER A 198 10.36 -10.81 -3.67
N GLU A 199 10.11 -10.80 -2.36
CA GLU A 199 10.52 -11.87 -1.45
C GLU A 199 9.41 -12.94 -1.37
N MET A 200 9.56 -14.04 -2.10
CA MET A 200 8.56 -15.12 -2.17
C MET A 200 8.14 -15.67 -0.80
N PRO A 201 9.07 -15.94 0.15
CA PRO A 201 8.67 -16.44 1.47
C PRO A 201 7.78 -15.45 2.23
N GLU A 202 8.03 -14.15 2.07
CA GLU A 202 7.21 -13.10 2.67
C GLU A 202 5.80 -13.10 2.06
N LEU A 203 5.73 -13.09 0.73
CA LEU A 203 4.46 -13.06 0.01
C LEU A 203 3.60 -14.30 0.34
N ILE A 204 4.20 -15.50 0.29
CA ILE A 204 3.52 -16.76 0.62
C ILE A 204 3.07 -16.78 2.09
N GLY A 205 3.91 -16.28 3.00
CA GLY A 205 3.62 -16.27 4.44
C GLY A 205 2.49 -15.32 4.85
N MET A 206 2.38 -14.19 4.15
CA MET A 206 1.46 -13.11 4.51
C MET A 206 0.14 -13.13 3.75
N SER A 207 0.10 -13.65 2.51
CA SER A 207 -1.07 -13.55 1.65
C SER A 207 -2.08 -14.66 1.89
N ASP A 208 -3.36 -14.33 1.73
CA ASP A 208 -4.48 -15.29 1.71
C ASP A 208 -4.67 -15.88 0.30
N ARG A 209 -4.50 -15.05 -0.73
CA ARG A 209 -4.49 -15.40 -2.16
C ARG A 209 -3.37 -14.63 -2.86
N ILE A 210 -2.89 -15.14 -3.98
CA ILE A 210 -1.82 -14.51 -4.76
C ILE A 210 -2.23 -14.44 -6.23
N ILE A 211 -2.22 -13.23 -6.79
CA ILE A 211 -2.26 -13.01 -8.24
C ILE A 211 -0.84 -13.10 -8.77
N VAL A 212 -0.63 -13.91 -9.79
CA VAL A 212 0.66 -14.02 -10.48
C VAL A 212 0.61 -13.20 -11.76
N MET A 213 1.61 -12.34 -11.94
CA MET A 213 1.74 -11.49 -13.13
C MET A 213 2.89 -11.95 -14.02
N HIS A 214 2.67 -11.85 -15.32
CA HIS A 214 3.66 -12.10 -16.35
C HIS A 214 3.55 -11.03 -17.45
N GLN A 215 4.63 -10.30 -17.71
CA GLN A 215 4.73 -9.33 -18.83
C GLN A 215 3.52 -8.36 -18.92
N GLY A 216 3.13 -7.77 -17.82
CA GLY A 216 2.04 -6.79 -17.76
C GLY A 216 0.62 -7.37 -17.74
N SER A 217 0.47 -8.69 -17.72
CA SER A 217 -0.82 -9.39 -17.69
C SER A 217 -0.95 -10.29 -16.47
N GLY A 218 -2.18 -10.56 -16.03
CA GLY A 218 -2.44 -11.57 -15.02
C GLY A 218 -2.29 -12.99 -15.59
N SER A 219 -1.38 -13.80 -15.03
CA SER A 219 -1.21 -15.21 -15.41
C SER A 219 -2.20 -16.14 -14.71
N GLY A 220 -2.74 -15.71 -13.59
CA GLY A 220 -3.72 -16.46 -12.80
C GLY A 220 -3.66 -16.15 -11.33
N GLU A 221 -4.47 -16.86 -10.59
CA GLU A 221 -4.65 -16.71 -9.14
C GLU A 221 -4.37 -18.04 -8.43
N LEU A 222 -3.74 -17.97 -7.26
CA LEU A 222 -3.45 -19.10 -6.39
C LEU A 222 -4.07 -18.87 -5.02
N THR A 223 -4.79 -19.86 -4.54
CA THR A 223 -5.30 -19.89 -3.16
C THR A 223 -4.18 -20.27 -2.16
N LYS A 224 -4.45 -20.13 -0.87
CA LYS A 224 -3.49 -20.48 0.20
C LYS A 224 -3.02 -21.94 0.13
N GLU A 225 -3.91 -22.85 -0.30
CA GLU A 225 -3.63 -24.28 -0.41
C GLU A 225 -2.83 -24.64 -1.66
N GLU A 226 -2.94 -23.84 -2.72
CA GLU A 226 -2.30 -24.07 -4.02
C GLU A 226 -0.92 -23.42 -4.14
N VAL A 227 -0.64 -22.44 -3.26
CA VAL A 227 0.55 -21.63 -3.39
C VAL A 227 1.80 -22.39 -3.03
N SER A 228 2.77 -22.40 -3.94
CA SER A 228 4.15 -22.81 -3.72
C SER A 228 5.09 -21.92 -4.52
N GLN A 229 6.36 -21.92 -4.14
CA GLN A 229 7.37 -21.13 -4.83
C GLN A 229 7.53 -21.56 -6.28
N GLU A 230 7.49 -22.89 -6.52
CA GLU A 230 7.56 -23.49 -7.84
C GLU A 230 6.38 -23.07 -8.72
N ARG A 231 5.16 -23.12 -8.16
CA ARG A 231 3.95 -22.77 -8.91
C ARG A 231 3.92 -21.29 -9.30
N ILE A 232 4.34 -20.41 -8.37
CA ILE A 232 4.46 -18.97 -8.68
C ILE A 232 5.48 -18.76 -9.81
N LEU A 233 6.65 -19.42 -9.76
CA LEU A 233 7.69 -19.26 -10.77
C LEU A 233 7.25 -19.80 -12.14
N GLU A 234 6.58 -20.94 -12.19
CA GLU A 234 6.00 -21.51 -13.39
C GLU A 234 5.07 -20.51 -14.08
N MET A 235 4.08 -20.00 -13.35
CA MET A 235 3.11 -19.03 -13.87
C MET A 235 3.75 -17.68 -14.24
N ALA A 236 4.72 -17.19 -13.44
CA ALA A 236 5.43 -15.93 -13.70
C ALA A 236 6.38 -16.02 -14.90
N SER A 237 6.77 -17.23 -15.32
CA SER A 237 7.60 -17.49 -16.52
C SER A 237 6.78 -17.69 -17.79
N GLY A 238 5.45 -17.80 -17.67
CA GLY A 238 4.56 -18.06 -18.80
C GLY A 238 4.64 -19.51 -19.33
N MET A 239 5.06 -20.44 -18.45
CA MET A 239 5.14 -21.87 -18.76
C MET A 239 3.87 -22.62 -18.32
#